data_34e59457a209ba729c142b780e346881
#
_entry.id   34e59457a209ba729c142b780e346881
#
_cell.length_a   1.000
_cell.length_b   1.000
_cell.length_c   1.000
_cell.angle_alpha   90.00
_cell.angle_beta   90.00
_cell.angle_gamma   90.00
#
_symmetry.space_group_name_H-M   'P 1'
#
loop_
_entity.id
_entity.type
_entity.pdbx_description
1 polymer ?
#
loop_
_entity_poly.entity_id
_entity_poly.type
_entity_poly.pdbx_seq_one_letter_code
_entity_poly.pdbx_strand_id
1 'polypeptide(L)'
;ENSEDFLDVPGEWFLSKETGKLTYLPQDGENVDTLEAVAPVASALLKVSGDFQSGKSVTNLIAEGIIFEHCRFDLPAAGYASGQATVYEPRVEGQPGREIMPAAVTFDLARNCQLVGCGFRHLGCSGLWFRRQCRECVVEQCVFEDISGNGVNIGETTTRPKSDTLGDWASSYDNGCTWGI
;
A
#
# COMPACT_ATOMS: atom_id res chain seq x y z
N GLU A 1 -4.52 -18.95 7.33
CA GLU A 1 -4.86 -18.39 6.02
C GLU A 1 -6.30 -18.69 5.74
N ASN A 2 -7.00 -17.90 4.97
CA ASN A 2 -8.44 -17.87 4.75
C ASN A 2 -9.05 -19.26 4.46
N SER A 3 -9.40 -20.01 5.51
CA SER A 3 -10.08 -21.31 5.49
C SER A 3 -11.15 -21.32 6.55
N GLU A 4 -12.31 -21.90 6.23
CA GLU A 4 -13.43 -22.03 7.18
C GLU A 4 -13.03 -22.92 8.39
N ASP A 5 -12.10 -23.87 8.19
CA ASP A 5 -11.62 -24.76 9.24
C ASP A 5 -10.83 -24.03 10.36
N PHE A 6 -10.45 -22.78 10.13
CA PHE A 6 -9.72 -21.94 11.10
C PHE A 6 -10.61 -20.94 11.82
N LEU A 7 -11.93 -21.03 11.67
CA LEU A 7 -12.88 -20.20 12.41
C LEU A 7 -13.14 -20.83 13.78
N ASP A 8 -12.28 -20.57 14.75
CA ASP A 8 -12.35 -21.16 16.09
C ASP A 8 -12.27 -20.12 17.23
N VAL A 9 -11.97 -18.85 16.92
CA VAL A 9 -11.87 -17.78 17.90
C VAL A 9 -12.82 -16.62 17.57
N PRO A 10 -13.56 -16.06 18.56
CA PRO A 10 -14.37 -14.87 18.36
C PRO A 10 -13.59 -13.69 17.74
N GLY A 11 -14.20 -13.02 16.76
CA GLY A 11 -13.57 -11.94 15.97
C GLY A 11 -12.98 -12.42 14.64
N GLU A 12 -12.90 -13.71 14.43
CA GLU A 12 -12.45 -14.27 13.16
C GLU A 12 -13.53 -14.27 12.08
N TRP A 13 -13.09 -14.19 10.83
CA TRP A 13 -14.00 -14.23 9.69
C TRP A 13 -13.42 -15.02 8.52
N PHE A 14 -14.30 -15.55 7.70
CA PHE A 14 -13.98 -16.26 6.47
C PHE A 14 -14.85 -15.77 5.32
N LEU A 15 -14.22 -15.45 4.19
CA LEU A 15 -14.90 -15.12 2.94
C LEU A 15 -14.71 -16.26 1.93
N SER A 16 -15.79 -16.97 1.62
CA SER A 16 -15.80 -17.91 0.50
C SER A 16 -15.78 -17.15 -0.82
N LYS A 17 -14.67 -17.21 -1.55
CA LYS A 17 -14.55 -16.57 -2.87
C LYS A 17 -15.45 -17.23 -3.92
N GLU A 18 -15.81 -18.49 -3.72
CA GLU A 18 -16.67 -19.26 -4.63
C GLU A 18 -18.13 -18.81 -4.52
N THR A 19 -18.61 -18.62 -3.31
CA THR A 19 -20.03 -18.30 -3.05
C THR A 19 -20.29 -16.84 -2.73
N GLY A 20 -19.23 -16.07 -2.43
CA GLY A 20 -19.32 -14.69 -1.92
C GLY A 20 -19.87 -14.60 -0.49
N LYS A 21 -20.00 -15.72 0.22
CA LYS A 21 -20.52 -15.77 1.60
C LYS A 21 -19.42 -15.36 2.58
N LEU A 22 -19.72 -14.37 3.40
CA LEU A 22 -18.93 -14.01 4.57
C LEU A 22 -19.47 -14.74 5.80
N THR A 23 -18.61 -15.43 6.53
CA THR A 23 -18.91 -16.05 7.84
C THR A 23 -18.05 -15.31 8.88
N TYR A 24 -18.65 -14.92 9.98
CA TYR A 24 -18.00 -14.20 11.09
C TYR A 24 -18.37 -14.84 12.42
N LEU A 25 -17.41 -14.98 13.31
CA LEU A 25 -17.60 -15.40 14.70
C LEU A 25 -17.67 -14.14 15.58
N PRO A 26 -18.86 -13.75 16.09
CA PRO A 26 -19.00 -12.53 16.86
C PRO A 26 -18.19 -12.55 18.16
N GLN A 27 -17.65 -11.41 18.53
CA GLN A 27 -17.05 -11.21 19.85
C GLN A 27 -18.13 -11.09 20.92
N ASP A 28 -17.75 -11.28 22.19
CA ASP A 28 -18.67 -11.15 23.32
C ASP A 28 -19.29 -9.75 23.35
N GLY A 29 -20.62 -9.71 23.33
CA GLY A 29 -21.39 -8.47 23.37
C GLY A 29 -21.68 -7.85 21.99
N GLU A 30 -21.16 -8.38 20.89
CA GLU A 30 -21.53 -7.95 19.55
C GLU A 30 -22.91 -8.51 19.14
N ASN A 31 -23.67 -7.69 18.41
CA ASN A 31 -24.92 -8.10 17.79
C ASN A 31 -24.77 -8.11 16.27
N VAL A 32 -24.81 -9.30 15.67
CA VAL A 32 -24.64 -9.48 14.22
C VAL A 32 -25.68 -8.74 13.37
N ASP A 33 -26.89 -8.50 13.92
CA ASP A 33 -27.95 -7.78 13.21
C ASP A 33 -27.67 -6.26 13.08
N THR A 34 -26.75 -5.75 13.90
CA THR A 34 -26.36 -4.34 13.91
C THR A 34 -24.88 -4.12 13.58
N LEU A 35 -24.16 -5.19 13.28
CA LEU A 35 -22.76 -5.13 12.94
C LEU A 35 -22.57 -4.42 11.60
N GLU A 36 -21.67 -3.44 11.57
CA GLU A 36 -21.25 -2.79 10.34
C GLU A 36 -20.00 -3.48 9.79
N ALA A 37 -20.09 -3.95 8.55
CA ALA A 37 -18.96 -4.58 7.86
C ALA A 37 -18.59 -3.76 6.63
N VAL A 38 -17.30 -3.40 6.51
CA VAL A 38 -16.77 -2.67 5.36
C VAL A 38 -15.94 -3.61 4.48
N ALA A 39 -16.34 -3.77 3.21
CA ALA A 39 -15.59 -4.52 2.22
C ALA A 39 -14.83 -3.55 1.29
N PRO A 40 -13.50 -3.43 1.41
CA PRO A 40 -12.72 -2.55 0.57
C PRO A 40 -12.79 -2.96 -0.89
N VAL A 41 -13.04 -2.02 -1.80
CA VAL A 41 -13.06 -2.25 -3.25
C VAL A 41 -11.92 -1.54 -3.98
N ALA A 42 -11.40 -0.46 -3.40
CA ALA A 42 -10.30 0.31 -3.99
C ALA A 42 -8.95 -0.31 -3.65
N SER A 43 -8.09 -0.49 -4.65
CA SER A 43 -6.69 -0.94 -4.48
C SER A 43 -5.70 0.23 -4.34
N ALA A 44 -6.16 1.45 -4.50
CA ALA A 44 -5.42 2.69 -4.24
C ALA A 44 -6.41 3.81 -3.96
N LEU A 45 -6.09 4.68 -3.01
CA LEU A 45 -6.94 5.80 -2.60
C LEU A 45 -6.49 7.12 -3.21
N LEU A 46 -5.17 7.33 -3.32
CA LEU A 46 -4.61 8.53 -3.93
C LEU A 46 -3.34 8.19 -4.71
N LYS A 47 -3.28 8.64 -5.96
CA LYS A 47 -2.07 8.59 -6.78
C LYS A 47 -1.72 10.00 -7.25
N VAL A 48 -0.57 10.47 -6.82
CA VAL A 48 0.01 11.74 -7.24
C VAL A 48 1.19 11.45 -8.14
N SER A 49 1.11 11.83 -9.41
CA SER A 49 2.16 11.56 -10.37
C SER A 49 2.43 12.76 -11.26
N GLY A 50 3.67 13.20 -11.30
CA GLY A 50 4.14 14.13 -12.30
C GLY A 50 4.26 13.47 -13.68
N ASP A 51 4.62 14.27 -14.66
CA ASP A 51 4.84 13.80 -16.03
C ASP A 51 6.33 13.49 -16.25
N PHE A 52 6.66 12.21 -16.29
CA PHE A 52 8.02 11.74 -16.49
C PHE A 52 8.58 12.05 -17.88
N GLN A 53 7.73 12.19 -18.90
CA GLN A 53 8.19 12.47 -20.26
C GLN A 53 8.68 13.91 -20.38
N SER A 54 7.98 14.84 -19.77
CA SER A 54 8.37 16.26 -19.77
C SER A 54 9.20 16.66 -18.56
N GLY A 55 9.38 15.78 -17.58
CA GLY A 55 10.09 16.06 -16.32
C GLY A 55 9.31 17.00 -15.38
N LYS A 56 8.02 17.20 -15.59
CA LYS A 56 7.21 18.11 -14.77
C LYS A 56 6.75 17.40 -13.49
N SER A 57 7.18 17.92 -12.37
CA SER A 57 6.76 17.44 -11.05
C SER A 57 5.42 18.02 -10.62
N VAL A 58 4.68 17.25 -9.82
CA VAL A 58 3.62 17.81 -8.97
C VAL A 58 4.30 18.56 -7.82
N THR A 59 3.92 19.80 -7.58
CA THR A 59 4.56 20.63 -6.57
C THR A 59 3.56 21.27 -5.64
N ASN A 60 4.00 21.47 -4.37
CA ASN A 60 3.26 22.26 -3.37
C ASN A 60 1.85 21.70 -3.06
N LEU A 61 1.65 20.40 -3.20
CA LEU A 61 0.39 19.75 -2.78
C LEU A 61 0.43 19.53 -1.27
N ILE A 62 -0.62 19.99 -0.58
CA ILE A 62 -0.80 19.77 0.86
C ILE A 62 -2.08 18.98 1.07
N ALA A 63 -1.97 17.86 1.76
CA ALA A 63 -3.10 17.11 2.31
C ALA A 63 -3.09 17.27 3.83
N GLU A 64 -4.17 17.77 4.39
CA GLU A 64 -4.28 18.07 5.81
C GLU A 64 -5.55 17.46 6.41
N GLY A 65 -5.39 16.73 7.52
CA GLY A 65 -6.50 16.18 8.28
C GLY A 65 -7.33 15.11 7.55
N ILE A 66 -6.80 14.50 6.49
CA ILE A 66 -7.50 13.49 5.70
C ILE A 66 -7.27 12.11 6.30
N ILE A 67 -8.34 11.30 6.39
CA ILE A 67 -8.26 9.90 6.76
C ILE A 67 -8.33 9.06 5.48
N PHE A 68 -7.28 8.27 5.24
CA PHE A 68 -7.19 7.27 4.17
C PHE A 68 -7.46 5.89 4.78
N GLU A 69 -8.59 5.28 4.42
CA GLU A 69 -9.00 4.01 5.02
C GLU A 69 -9.67 3.06 4.03
N HIS A 70 -9.69 1.78 4.38
CA HIS A 70 -10.35 0.71 3.63
C HIS A 70 -9.81 0.53 2.20
N CYS A 71 -8.50 0.31 2.09
CA CYS A 71 -7.85 -0.05 0.83
C CYS A 71 -7.53 -1.54 0.81
N ARG A 72 -7.86 -2.23 -0.29
CA ARG A 72 -7.59 -3.66 -0.43
C ARG A 72 -6.24 -3.94 -1.08
N PHE A 73 -5.72 -5.12 -0.81
CA PHE A 73 -4.64 -5.75 -1.57
C PHE A 73 -5.07 -7.17 -1.96
N ASP A 74 -5.05 -7.45 -3.25
CA ASP A 74 -5.33 -8.79 -3.75
C ASP A 74 -4.03 -9.59 -3.78
N LEU A 75 -3.99 -10.70 -3.04
CA LEU A 75 -2.85 -11.60 -3.08
C LEU A 75 -2.65 -12.13 -4.50
N PRO A 76 -1.41 -12.14 -5.01
CA PRO A 76 -1.11 -12.74 -6.31
C PRO A 76 -1.56 -14.20 -6.37
N ALA A 77 -2.05 -14.65 -7.53
CA ALA A 77 -2.52 -16.03 -7.72
C ALA A 77 -1.42 -17.08 -7.43
N ALA A 78 -0.15 -16.74 -7.66
CA ALA A 78 1.01 -17.58 -7.35
C ALA A 78 1.36 -17.61 -5.85
N GLY A 79 0.61 -16.92 -5.02
CA GLY A 79 0.86 -16.75 -3.60
C GLY A 79 1.81 -15.59 -3.30
N TYR A 80 1.94 -15.32 -2.02
CA TYR A 80 2.78 -14.25 -1.48
C TYR A 80 3.94 -14.88 -0.71
N ALA A 81 5.14 -14.74 -1.26
CA ALA A 81 6.36 -15.14 -0.58
C ALA A 81 7.09 -13.87 -0.15
N SER A 82 6.83 -13.44 1.07
CA SER A 82 7.48 -12.28 1.65
C SER A 82 8.96 -12.56 1.96
N GLY A 83 9.82 -11.62 1.57
CA GLY A 83 11.15 -11.49 2.14
C GLY A 83 11.08 -10.67 3.43
N GLN A 84 11.43 -9.40 3.34
CA GLN A 84 11.33 -8.43 4.43
C GLN A 84 10.69 -7.13 3.92
N ALA A 85 10.18 -6.30 4.84
CA ALA A 85 9.71 -4.95 4.55
C ALA A 85 8.73 -4.87 3.38
N THR A 86 7.78 -5.79 3.33
CA THR A 86 6.74 -5.87 2.28
C THR A 86 7.27 -6.12 0.86
N VAL A 87 8.52 -6.55 0.73
CA VAL A 87 9.08 -7.00 -0.53
C VAL A 87 8.73 -8.46 -0.75
N TYR A 88 8.19 -8.81 -1.89
CA TYR A 88 7.85 -10.19 -2.25
C TYR A 88 8.39 -10.58 -3.62
N GLU A 89 8.53 -11.88 -3.82
CA GLU A 89 8.92 -12.47 -5.09
C GLU A 89 7.67 -13.03 -5.79
N PRO A 90 7.32 -12.55 -6.97
CA PRO A 90 6.07 -12.94 -7.65
C PRO A 90 6.10 -14.37 -8.19
N ARG A 91 6.95 -15.25 -7.87
CA ARG A 91 7.00 -16.70 -8.21
C ARG A 91 6.41 -17.06 -9.59
N VAL A 92 6.60 -16.18 -10.55
CA VAL A 92 6.17 -16.39 -11.93
C VAL A 92 7.36 -16.89 -12.73
N GLU A 93 7.22 -18.03 -13.38
CA GLU A 93 8.29 -18.60 -14.21
C GLU A 93 8.71 -17.59 -15.29
N GLY A 94 10.01 -17.36 -15.40
CA GLY A 94 10.58 -16.41 -16.35
C GLY A 94 10.47 -14.93 -15.95
N GLN A 95 9.91 -14.61 -14.80
CA GLN A 95 9.86 -13.26 -14.24
C GLN A 95 10.61 -13.19 -12.90
N PRO A 96 11.95 -13.22 -12.93
CA PRO A 96 12.72 -13.00 -11.72
C PRO A 96 12.60 -11.54 -11.30
N GLY A 97 12.34 -11.31 -10.03
CA GLY A 97 12.29 -9.96 -9.50
C GLY A 97 11.68 -9.92 -8.13
N ARG A 98 11.82 -8.78 -7.52
CA ARG A 98 11.16 -8.46 -6.25
C ARG A 98 10.21 -7.31 -6.48
N GLU A 99 9.04 -7.43 -5.92
CA GLU A 99 8.04 -6.36 -5.92
C GLU A 99 7.81 -5.88 -4.51
N ILE A 100 7.47 -4.62 -4.38
CA ILE A 100 7.03 -4.03 -3.11
C ILE A 100 5.51 -4.05 -3.11
N MET A 101 4.92 -4.45 -1.98
CA MET A 101 3.48 -4.32 -1.77
C MET A 101 3.05 -2.88 -2.08
N PRO A 102 2.02 -2.67 -2.90
CA PRO A 102 1.53 -1.34 -3.23
C PRO A 102 1.11 -0.56 -1.97
N ALA A 103 0.97 0.74 -2.09
CA ALA A 103 0.46 1.59 -1.03
C ALA A 103 -0.87 2.23 -1.41
N ALA A 104 -1.68 2.51 -0.39
CA ALA A 104 -2.95 3.21 -0.53
C ALA A 104 -2.77 4.61 -1.11
N VAL A 105 -1.69 5.28 -0.72
CA VAL A 105 -1.31 6.62 -1.21
C VAL A 105 0.09 6.56 -1.80
N THR A 106 0.24 7.00 -3.05
CA THR A 106 1.52 6.94 -3.78
C THR A 106 1.85 8.28 -4.41
N PHE A 107 3.12 8.68 -4.27
CA PHE A 107 3.68 9.86 -4.91
C PHE A 107 4.82 9.46 -5.85
N ASP A 108 4.74 9.98 -7.08
CA ASP A 108 5.77 9.90 -8.10
C ASP A 108 6.09 11.28 -8.64
N LEU A 109 7.37 11.60 -8.80
CA LEU A 109 7.82 12.89 -9.34
C LEU A 109 7.09 14.06 -8.66
N ALA A 110 7.18 14.07 -7.33
CA ALA A 110 6.55 15.06 -6.46
C ALA A 110 7.61 15.87 -5.71
N ARG A 111 7.39 17.17 -5.56
CA ARG A 111 8.30 18.07 -4.85
C ARG A 111 7.55 19.00 -3.92
N ASN A 112 8.11 19.20 -2.72
CA ASN A 112 7.54 20.09 -1.71
C ASN A 112 6.05 19.79 -1.42
N CYS A 113 5.73 18.49 -1.33
CA CYS A 113 4.38 18.02 -0.99
C CYS A 113 4.33 17.65 0.48
N GLN A 114 3.18 17.87 1.12
CA GLN A 114 3.04 17.67 2.56
C GLN A 114 1.77 16.87 2.88
N LEU A 115 1.90 15.97 3.85
CA LEU A 115 0.78 15.32 4.51
C LEU A 115 0.87 15.69 6.00
N VAL A 116 -0.14 16.40 6.50
CA VAL A 116 -0.15 16.94 7.87
C VAL A 116 -1.39 16.45 8.61
N GLY A 117 -1.20 15.85 9.78
CA GLY A 117 -2.31 15.40 10.61
C GLY A 117 -3.22 14.37 9.93
N CYS A 118 -2.72 13.62 8.95
CA CYS A 118 -3.49 12.62 8.22
C CYS A 118 -3.52 11.28 8.97
N GLY A 119 -4.61 10.51 8.79
CA GLY A 119 -4.74 9.15 9.27
C GLY A 119 -4.65 8.13 8.13
N PHE A 120 -3.99 7.01 8.39
CA PHE A 120 -3.90 5.85 7.50
C PHE A 120 -4.29 4.62 8.31
N ARG A 121 -5.44 3.99 8.01
CA ARG A 121 -5.93 2.88 8.81
C ARG A 121 -6.76 1.88 8.01
N HIS A 122 -6.87 0.66 8.55
CA HIS A 122 -7.63 -0.44 7.94
C HIS A 122 -7.22 -0.69 6.49
N LEU A 123 -5.89 -0.77 6.25
CA LEU A 123 -5.34 -0.91 4.92
C LEU A 123 -4.81 -2.34 4.68
N GLY A 124 -5.32 -3.00 3.67
CA GLY A 124 -4.80 -4.30 3.21
C GLY A 124 -3.46 -4.22 2.46
N CYS A 125 -2.90 -3.03 2.31
CA CYS A 125 -1.63 -2.74 1.64
C CYS A 125 -0.76 -1.82 2.51
N SER A 126 0.36 -1.28 1.96
CA SER A 126 1.13 -0.25 2.65
C SER A 126 0.35 1.09 2.71
N GLY A 127 0.66 1.94 3.69
CA GLY A 127 -0.01 3.22 3.85
C GLY A 127 0.37 4.24 2.77
N LEU A 128 1.59 4.74 2.86
CA LEU A 128 2.12 5.81 2.01
C LEU A 128 3.40 5.36 1.29
N TRP A 129 3.57 5.75 0.04
CA TRP A 129 4.78 5.47 -0.72
C TRP A 129 5.25 6.69 -1.52
N PHE A 130 6.38 7.26 -1.11
CA PHE A 130 7.15 8.17 -1.96
C PHE A 130 8.06 7.35 -2.87
N ARG A 131 7.63 7.10 -4.09
CA ARG A 131 8.21 6.05 -4.92
C ARG A 131 9.38 6.53 -5.76
N ARG A 132 9.15 7.43 -6.70
CA ARG A 132 10.15 7.85 -7.69
C ARG A 132 10.33 9.36 -7.71
N GLN A 133 11.59 9.83 -7.63
CA GLN A 133 11.98 11.23 -7.80
C GLN A 133 11.15 12.21 -6.93
N CYS A 134 10.75 11.76 -5.75
CA CYS A 134 10.14 12.62 -4.76
C CYS A 134 11.21 13.40 -3.99
N ARG A 135 11.00 14.68 -3.78
CA ARG A 135 11.96 15.55 -3.09
C ARG A 135 11.23 16.51 -2.17
N GLU A 136 11.86 16.83 -1.03
CA GLU A 136 11.36 17.86 -0.12
C GLU A 136 9.90 17.61 0.32
N CYS A 137 9.49 16.33 0.40
CA CYS A 137 8.17 15.95 0.86
C CYS A 137 8.18 15.74 2.38
N VAL A 138 7.11 16.14 3.05
CA VAL A 138 6.98 16.12 4.50
C VAL A 138 5.79 15.25 4.91
N VAL A 139 5.97 14.46 5.97
CA VAL A 139 4.91 13.74 6.68
C VAL A 139 4.98 14.17 8.13
N GLU A 140 3.99 14.89 8.59
CA GLU A 140 3.97 15.50 9.92
C GLU A 140 2.69 15.15 10.66
N GLN A 141 2.82 14.72 11.94
CA GLN A 141 1.69 14.42 12.82
C GLN A 141 0.68 13.43 12.23
N CYS A 142 1.12 12.55 11.32
CA CYS A 142 0.28 11.52 10.73
C CYS A 142 0.27 10.25 11.60
N VAL A 143 -0.87 9.57 11.61
CA VAL A 143 -1.07 8.30 12.33
C VAL A 143 -1.20 7.16 11.33
N PHE A 144 -0.48 6.07 11.57
CA PHE A 144 -0.50 4.84 10.78
C PHE A 144 -0.87 3.68 11.70
N GLU A 145 -2.04 3.09 11.50
CA GLU A 145 -2.56 2.01 12.35
C GLU A 145 -3.32 0.97 11.52
N ASP A 146 -3.29 -0.27 11.95
CA ASP A 146 -3.96 -1.39 11.28
C ASP A 146 -3.63 -1.44 9.77
N ILE A 147 -2.32 -1.55 9.47
CA ILE A 147 -1.78 -1.57 8.11
C ILE A 147 -1.13 -2.92 7.85
N SER A 148 -1.58 -3.64 6.82
CA SER A 148 -1.05 -4.97 6.47
C SER A 148 0.36 -4.94 5.87
N GLY A 149 0.84 -3.76 5.47
CA GLY A 149 2.18 -3.53 4.94
C GLY A 149 3.00 -2.57 5.80
N ASN A 150 3.84 -1.76 5.17
CA ASN A 150 4.59 -0.71 5.83
C ASN A 150 3.74 0.56 5.99
N GLY A 151 3.91 1.30 7.09
CA GLY A 151 3.31 2.62 7.24
C GLY A 151 3.76 3.55 6.11
N VAL A 152 5.07 3.70 5.93
CA VAL A 152 5.67 4.54 4.88
C VAL A 152 6.76 3.78 4.13
N ASN A 153 6.68 3.76 2.82
CA ASN A 153 7.71 3.30 1.91
C ASN A 153 8.39 4.46 1.22
N ILE A 154 9.70 4.31 0.96
CA ILE A 154 10.52 5.33 0.37
C ILE A 154 11.42 4.71 -0.67
N GLY A 155 11.32 5.22 -1.91
CA GLY A 155 12.11 4.71 -3.01
C GLY A 155 11.59 3.42 -3.61
N GLU A 156 12.36 2.80 -4.47
CA GLU A 156 12.04 1.54 -5.15
C GLU A 156 13.15 0.50 -4.94
N THR A 157 12.81 -0.77 -5.19
CA THR A 157 13.81 -1.85 -5.20
C THR A 157 14.72 -1.76 -6.43
N THR A 158 15.90 -2.39 -6.33
CA THR A 158 16.92 -2.46 -7.39
C THR A 158 16.50 -3.19 -8.67
N THR A 159 15.39 -3.91 -8.62
CA THR A 159 14.98 -4.83 -9.70
C THR A 159 13.85 -4.26 -10.54
N ARG A 160 13.99 -3.01 -10.96
CA ARG A 160 13.10 -2.47 -11.97
C ARG A 160 13.38 -3.16 -13.31
N PRO A 161 12.36 -3.60 -14.07
CA PRO A 161 12.57 -4.08 -15.44
C PRO A 161 13.23 -2.99 -16.27
N LYS A 162 14.28 -3.33 -17.03
CA LYS A 162 14.98 -2.40 -17.95
C LYS A 162 14.06 -1.82 -19.05
N SER A 163 12.84 -2.37 -19.19
CA SER A 163 11.84 -1.90 -20.13
C SER A 163 11.01 -0.71 -19.64
N ASP A 164 11.20 -0.30 -18.38
CA ASP A 164 10.55 0.91 -17.90
C ASP A 164 11.26 2.12 -18.54
N THR A 165 10.53 2.84 -19.40
CA THR A 165 10.99 3.99 -20.22
C THR A 165 11.50 5.19 -19.40
N LEU A 166 11.58 5.06 -18.09
CA LEU A 166 11.99 6.08 -17.14
C LEU A 166 13.50 6.20 -16.93
N GLY A 167 14.30 5.63 -17.84
CA GLY A 167 15.76 5.73 -17.82
C GLY A 167 16.46 4.75 -16.89
N ASP A 168 17.78 4.67 -17.01
CA ASP A 168 18.69 3.79 -16.24
C ASP A 168 18.78 4.14 -14.74
N TRP A 169 17.68 4.31 -14.07
CA TRP A 169 17.62 4.54 -12.61
C TRP A 169 17.87 3.24 -11.83
N ALA A 170 18.89 2.53 -12.27
CA ALA A 170 19.12 1.14 -11.92
C ALA A 170 19.77 0.92 -10.55
N SER A 171 20.01 1.94 -9.75
CA SER A 171 20.49 1.72 -8.38
C SER A 171 19.43 2.05 -7.34
N SER A 172 19.21 1.14 -6.43
CA SER A 172 18.29 1.26 -5.31
C SER A 172 18.60 2.44 -4.38
N TYR A 173 19.76 3.03 -4.51
CA TYR A 173 20.22 4.13 -3.67
C TYR A 173 20.05 5.50 -4.31
N ASP A 174 19.74 5.57 -5.59
CA ASP A 174 19.59 6.83 -6.33
C ASP A 174 18.28 6.88 -7.12
N ASN A 175 17.17 6.65 -6.44
CA ASN A 175 15.84 6.84 -7.02
C ASN A 175 15.41 8.32 -7.03
N GLY A 176 16.31 9.23 -6.71
CA GLY A 176 16.08 10.67 -6.68
C GLY A 176 15.21 11.15 -5.52
N CYS A 177 14.90 10.30 -4.56
CA CYS A 177 14.25 10.73 -3.34
C CYS A 177 15.30 11.34 -2.39
N THR A 178 15.09 12.57 -1.97
CA THR A 178 15.90 13.23 -0.95
C THR A 178 15.08 13.42 0.31
N TRP A 179 15.68 13.10 1.44
CA TRP A 179 15.07 13.15 2.77
C TRP A 179 15.70 14.32 3.53
N GLY A 180 14.87 15.15 4.11
CA GLY A 180 15.25 16.03 5.20
C GLY A 180 14.87 15.36 6.53
N ILE A 181 15.80 15.31 7.48
CA ILE A 181 15.55 14.98 8.88
C ILE A 181 15.13 16.25 9.59
#